data_2a17b209ce2be95401ac58fec5fa7ca3
#
_entry.id   2a17b209ce2be95401ac58fec5fa7ca3
#
_cell.length_a   1.000
_cell.length_b   1.000
_cell.length_c   1.000
_cell.angle_alpha   90.00
_cell.angle_beta   90.00
_cell.angle_gamma   90.00
#
_symmetry.space_group_name_H-M   'P 1'
#
loop_
_entity.id
_entity.type
_entity.pdbx_description
1 polymer ?
#
loop_
_entity_poly.entity_id
_entity_poly.type
_entity_poly.pdbx_seq_one_letter_code
_entity_poly.pdbx_strand_id
1 'polypeptide(L)'
;MKITGIYKILNIITNKSYIGQSLDVKDRIRRHKYNLNRGKHSNPHLQKSYIKYGTDNFKYEILYQFDVNGLSKDDICNHLNIKEIEMIILFDSFNNGYNLTTGGDRHYIVSDATKIKLSESHKG
;
A
#
# COMPACT_ATOMS: atom_id res chain seq x y z
N MET A 1 0.46 17.57 -9.42
CA MET A 1 1.59 16.67 -9.72
C MET A 1 1.39 15.32 -9.01
N LYS A 2 1.56 14.24 -9.74
CA LYS A 2 1.44 12.90 -9.16
C LYS A 2 2.68 12.52 -8.36
N ILE A 3 2.47 11.90 -7.21
CA ILE A 3 3.54 11.33 -6.41
C ILE A 3 3.39 9.81 -6.46
N THR A 4 4.35 9.15 -7.09
CA THR A 4 4.41 7.70 -7.17
C THR A 4 5.23 7.18 -6.01
N GLY A 5 4.69 6.28 -5.22
CA GLY A 5 5.44 5.78 -4.07
C GLY A 5 4.64 4.92 -3.11
N ILE A 6 5.12 4.92 -1.88
CA ILE A 6 4.60 4.11 -0.78
C ILE A 6 4.07 5.05 0.31
N TYR A 7 2.93 4.70 0.87
CA TYR A 7 2.32 5.50 1.93
C TYR A 7 1.94 4.62 3.12
N LYS A 8 1.68 5.29 4.23
CA LYS A 8 1.29 4.62 5.47
C LYS A 8 0.06 5.29 6.06
N ILE A 9 -0.89 4.48 6.51
CA ILE A 9 -2.01 4.92 7.35
C ILE A 9 -1.73 4.39 8.74
N LEU A 10 -1.50 5.27 9.69
CA LEU A 10 -1.09 4.91 11.04
C LEU A 10 -2.19 5.22 12.04
N ASN A 11 -2.54 4.22 12.87
CA ASN A 11 -3.35 4.42 14.06
C ASN A 11 -2.40 4.81 15.19
N ILE A 12 -2.44 6.05 15.62
CA ILE A 12 -1.49 6.56 16.63
C ILE A 12 -1.75 6.00 18.03
N ILE A 13 -2.93 5.44 18.29
CA ILE A 13 -3.26 4.86 19.58
C ILE A 13 -2.62 3.47 19.71
N THR A 14 -2.72 2.64 18.69
CA THR A 14 -2.23 1.26 18.73
C THR A 14 -0.85 1.10 18.10
N ASN A 15 -0.40 2.09 17.36
CA ASN A 15 0.82 2.06 16.55
C ASN A 15 0.76 1.02 15.41
N LYS A 16 -0.43 0.57 15.05
CA LYS A 16 -0.64 -0.33 13.93
C LYS A 16 -0.79 0.48 12.64
N SER A 17 -0.29 -0.07 11.55
CA SER A 17 -0.31 0.64 10.27
C SER A 17 -0.76 -0.21 9.10
N TYR A 18 -1.16 0.47 8.06
CA TYR A 18 -1.44 -0.08 6.75
C TYR A 18 -0.45 0.56 5.77
N ILE A 19 0.23 -0.27 5.02
CA ILE A 19 1.18 0.18 4.00
C ILE A 19 0.57 -0.08 2.62
N GLY A 20 0.67 0.91 1.74
CA GLY A 20 0.17 0.75 0.38
C GLY A 20 1.08 1.42 -0.63
N GLN A 21 0.83 1.13 -1.89
CA GLN A 21 1.54 1.73 -3.01
C GLN A 21 0.56 2.40 -3.95
N SER A 22 1.01 3.42 -4.66
CA SER A 22 0.17 4.08 -5.65
C SER A 22 1.01 4.83 -6.67
N LEU A 23 0.47 4.93 -7.88
CA LEU A 23 1.01 5.84 -8.90
C LEU A 23 0.67 7.29 -8.58
N ASP A 24 -0.34 7.51 -7.75
CA ASP A 24 -0.74 8.84 -7.28
C ASP A 24 -1.14 8.72 -5.81
N VAL A 25 -0.14 8.86 -4.94
CA VAL A 25 -0.30 8.64 -3.51
C VAL A 25 -1.34 9.57 -2.89
N LYS A 26 -1.31 10.85 -3.25
CA LYS A 26 -2.26 11.82 -2.68
C LYS A 26 -3.70 11.49 -3.03
N ASP A 27 -3.94 11.07 -4.27
CA ASP A 27 -5.27 10.67 -4.70
C ASP A 27 -5.72 9.40 -3.97
N ARG A 28 -4.81 8.45 -3.81
CA ARG A 28 -5.09 7.19 -3.12
C ARG A 28 -5.45 7.43 -1.66
N ILE A 29 -4.70 8.28 -0.98
CA ILE A 29 -4.99 8.65 0.41
C ILE A 29 -6.36 9.29 0.51
N ARG A 30 -6.70 10.19 -0.41
CA ARG A 30 -8.03 10.83 -0.43
C ARG A 30 -9.13 9.79 -0.55
N ARG A 31 -8.95 8.78 -1.39
CA ARG A 31 -9.92 7.69 -1.56
C ARG A 31 -10.05 6.84 -0.30
N HIS A 32 -8.93 6.56 0.38
CA HIS A 32 -8.98 5.85 1.65
C HIS A 32 -9.82 6.61 2.67
N LYS A 33 -9.54 7.91 2.82
CA LYS A 33 -10.30 8.74 3.76
C LYS A 33 -11.80 8.75 3.44
N TYR A 34 -12.12 8.89 2.17
CA TYR A 34 -13.51 8.91 1.72
C TYR A 34 -14.22 7.60 2.08
N ASN A 35 -13.60 6.47 1.77
CA ASN A 35 -14.20 5.17 2.03
C ASN A 35 -14.28 4.86 3.53
N LEU A 36 -13.27 5.21 4.29
CA LEU A 36 -13.26 5.01 5.73
C LEU A 36 -14.38 5.84 6.41
N ASN A 37 -14.54 7.08 5.98
CA ASN A 37 -15.58 7.96 6.53
C ASN A 37 -16.99 7.48 6.20
N ARG A 38 -17.16 6.76 5.10
CA ARG A 38 -18.45 6.19 4.69
C ARG A 38 -18.71 4.82 5.30
N GLY A 39 -17.72 4.23 5.99
CA GLY A 39 -17.84 2.88 6.51
C GLY A 39 -17.82 1.81 5.43
N LYS A 40 -17.18 2.09 4.28
CA LYS A 40 -17.19 1.21 3.11
C LYS A 40 -15.80 0.89 2.59
N HIS A 41 -14.81 0.91 3.46
CA HIS A 41 -13.46 0.56 3.07
C HIS A 41 -13.33 -0.94 2.81
N SER A 42 -12.57 -1.31 1.79
CA SER A 42 -12.39 -2.71 1.39
C SER A 42 -11.61 -3.53 2.41
N ASN A 43 -10.81 -2.88 3.24
CA ASN A 43 -10.04 -3.56 4.30
C ASN A 43 -10.85 -3.54 5.60
N PRO A 44 -11.42 -4.68 6.02
CA PRO A 44 -12.30 -4.70 7.19
C PRO A 44 -11.56 -4.43 8.50
N HIS A 45 -10.30 -4.82 8.61
CA HIS A 45 -9.48 -4.57 9.78
C HIS A 45 -9.29 -3.07 10.00
N LEU A 46 -8.90 -2.38 8.94
CA LEU A 46 -8.67 -0.94 8.98
C LEU A 46 -9.99 -0.21 9.25
N GLN A 47 -11.07 -0.64 8.60
CA GLN A 47 -12.37 -0.01 8.77
C GLN A 47 -12.87 -0.12 10.21
N LYS A 48 -12.75 -1.29 10.81
CA LYS A 48 -13.16 -1.49 12.22
C LYS A 48 -12.36 -0.61 13.16
N SER A 49 -11.05 -0.53 12.98
CA SER A 49 -10.21 0.33 13.79
C SER A 49 -10.56 1.79 13.63
N TYR A 50 -10.85 2.20 12.41
CA TYR A 50 -11.23 3.57 12.12
C TYR A 50 -12.50 3.98 12.88
N ILE A 51 -13.49 3.10 12.89
CA ILE A 51 -14.74 3.33 13.64
C ILE A 51 -14.47 3.36 15.14
N LYS A 52 -13.65 2.42 15.63
CA LYS A 52 -13.38 2.29 17.05
C LYS A 52 -12.57 3.46 17.61
N TYR A 53 -11.53 3.89 16.90
CA TYR A 53 -10.59 4.87 17.45
C TYR A 53 -10.83 6.29 16.97
N GLY A 54 -11.59 6.47 15.88
CA GLY A 54 -11.97 7.77 15.38
C GLY A 54 -10.96 8.36 14.40
N THR A 55 -11.47 9.24 13.55
CA THR A 55 -10.71 9.83 12.45
C THR A 55 -9.48 10.62 12.89
N ASP A 56 -9.55 11.27 14.06
CA ASP A 56 -8.45 12.11 14.55
C ASP A 56 -7.24 11.31 15.00
N ASN A 57 -7.39 10.00 15.17
CA ASN A 57 -6.32 9.13 15.63
C ASN A 57 -5.61 8.41 14.48
N PHE A 58 -5.89 8.79 13.24
CA PHE A 58 -5.25 8.21 12.06
C PHE A 58 -4.44 9.25 11.34
N LYS A 59 -3.16 8.94 11.07
CA LYS A 59 -2.25 9.79 10.30
C LYS A 59 -1.93 9.15 8.96
N TYR A 60 -1.72 9.99 7.97
CA TYR A 60 -1.40 9.57 6.60
C TYR A 60 -0.05 10.13 6.23
N GLU A 61 0.90 9.26 5.90
CA GLU A 61 2.28 9.65 5.64
C GLU A 61 2.77 9.09 4.31
N ILE A 62 3.57 9.85 3.60
CA ILE A 62 4.28 9.37 2.42
C ILE A 62 5.63 8.86 2.90
N LEU A 63 5.87 7.56 2.76
CA LEU A 63 7.11 6.92 3.22
C LEU A 63 8.22 6.98 2.19
N TYR A 64 7.86 6.93 0.91
CA TYR A 64 8.83 6.82 -0.17
C TYR A 64 8.19 7.31 -1.46
N GLN A 65 8.95 8.05 -2.24
CA GLN A 65 8.52 8.49 -3.55
C GLN A 65 9.69 8.46 -4.51
N PHE A 66 9.40 8.28 -5.79
CA PHE A 66 10.44 8.27 -6.81
C PHE A 66 9.92 8.81 -8.13
N ASP A 67 10.86 9.24 -8.97
CA ASP A 67 10.57 9.79 -10.28
C ASP A 67 10.39 8.63 -11.26
N VAL A 68 9.26 8.63 -11.97
CA VAL A 68 8.94 7.58 -12.93
C VAL A 68 9.36 7.94 -14.36
N ASN A 69 9.91 9.12 -14.58
CA ASN A 69 10.31 9.54 -15.93
C ASN A 69 11.37 8.59 -16.49
N GLY A 70 11.15 8.13 -17.71
CA GLY A 70 12.07 7.22 -18.37
C GLY A 70 11.93 5.76 -17.97
N LEU A 71 11.03 5.44 -17.05
CA LEU A 71 10.81 4.05 -16.62
C LEU A 71 9.67 3.41 -17.38
N SER A 72 9.79 2.13 -17.68
CA SER A 72 8.68 1.34 -18.23
C SER A 72 7.66 1.07 -17.14
N LYS A 73 6.45 0.67 -17.56
CA LYS A 73 5.41 0.28 -16.61
C LYS A 73 5.85 -0.89 -15.74
N ASP A 74 6.57 -1.85 -16.33
CA ASP A 74 7.09 -3.00 -15.58
C ASP A 74 8.12 -2.57 -14.55
N ASP A 75 9.01 -1.65 -14.89
CA ASP A 75 10.02 -1.13 -13.96
C ASP A 75 9.35 -0.41 -12.79
N ILE A 76 8.35 0.41 -13.07
CA ILE A 76 7.61 1.12 -12.04
C ILE A 76 6.92 0.12 -11.11
N CYS A 77 6.25 -0.87 -11.69
CA CYS A 77 5.54 -1.90 -10.95
C CYS A 77 6.48 -2.70 -10.04
N ASN A 78 7.61 -3.13 -10.59
CA ASN A 78 8.61 -3.89 -9.82
C ASN A 78 9.17 -3.06 -8.68
N HIS A 79 9.47 -1.79 -8.95
CA HIS A 79 10.02 -0.91 -7.92
C HIS A 79 9.04 -0.68 -6.79
N LEU A 80 7.77 -0.42 -7.12
CA LEU A 80 6.72 -0.25 -6.11
C LEU A 80 6.54 -1.52 -5.29
N ASN A 81 6.52 -2.69 -5.94
CA ASN A 81 6.34 -3.95 -5.24
C ASN A 81 7.47 -4.21 -4.24
N ILE A 82 8.72 -3.98 -4.65
CA ILE A 82 9.88 -4.18 -3.78
C ILE A 82 9.80 -3.25 -2.58
N LYS A 83 9.52 -1.98 -2.80
CA LYS A 83 9.45 -0.99 -1.72
C LYS A 83 8.27 -1.23 -0.80
N GLU A 84 7.13 -1.66 -1.32
CA GLU A 84 5.98 -2.00 -0.48
C GLU A 84 6.31 -3.16 0.44
N ILE A 85 6.91 -4.23 -0.10
CA ILE A 85 7.32 -5.37 0.71
C ILE A 85 8.30 -4.95 1.81
N GLU A 86 9.31 -4.15 1.46
CA GLU A 86 10.27 -3.65 2.44
C GLU A 86 9.60 -2.88 3.58
N MET A 87 8.63 -2.02 3.24
CA MET A 87 7.95 -1.20 4.24
C MET A 87 6.99 -2.02 5.10
N ILE A 88 6.32 -3.01 4.53
CA ILE A 88 5.46 -3.92 5.28
C ILE A 88 6.28 -4.68 6.32
N ILE A 89 7.46 -5.12 5.95
CA ILE A 89 8.37 -5.81 6.87
C ILE A 89 8.86 -4.83 7.94
N LEU A 90 9.31 -3.65 7.54
CA LEU A 90 9.84 -2.65 8.46
C LEU A 90 8.83 -2.26 9.54
N PHE A 91 7.57 -2.05 9.15
CA PHE A 91 6.52 -1.64 10.09
C PHE A 91 5.71 -2.80 10.63
N ASP A 92 6.04 -4.03 10.21
CA ASP A 92 5.34 -5.25 10.65
C ASP A 92 3.82 -5.14 10.48
N SER A 93 3.40 -4.56 9.37
CA SER A 93 1.99 -4.23 9.16
C SER A 93 1.15 -5.42 8.69
N PHE A 94 1.78 -6.52 8.29
CA PHE A 94 1.07 -7.74 7.93
C PHE A 94 0.70 -8.56 9.18
N ASN A 95 1.67 -8.82 10.05
CA ASN A 95 1.44 -9.62 11.25
C ASN A 95 0.78 -8.82 12.38
N ASN A 96 1.16 -7.56 12.55
CA ASN A 96 0.73 -6.72 13.66
C ASN A 96 0.11 -5.40 13.20
N GLY A 97 -0.46 -5.37 12.01
CA GLY A 97 -1.08 -4.17 11.45
C GLY A 97 -2.29 -4.52 10.61
N TYR A 98 -2.55 -3.68 9.63
CA TYR A 98 -3.77 -3.78 8.83
C TYR A 98 -3.59 -4.40 7.45
N ASN A 99 -2.37 -4.73 7.04
CA ASN A 99 -2.16 -5.33 5.74
C ASN A 99 -2.70 -6.75 5.70
N LEU A 100 -3.43 -7.07 4.64
CA LEU A 100 -4.02 -8.39 4.45
C LEU A 100 -3.09 -9.33 3.68
N THR A 101 -2.03 -8.79 3.09
CA THR A 101 -1.02 -9.55 2.36
C THR A 101 0.37 -9.05 2.73
N THR A 102 1.39 -9.77 2.27
CA THR A 102 2.79 -9.37 2.49
C THR A 102 3.27 -8.33 1.48
N GLY A 103 2.38 -7.88 0.60
CA GLY A 103 2.69 -6.84 -0.38
C GLY A 103 3.21 -7.40 -1.69
N GLY A 104 3.55 -6.47 -2.60
CA GLY A 104 4.10 -6.85 -3.89
C GLY A 104 3.09 -7.42 -4.86
N ASP A 105 1.83 -7.07 -4.69
CA ASP A 105 0.73 -7.66 -5.47
C ASP A 105 0.38 -6.87 -6.73
N ARG A 106 0.97 -5.68 -6.90
CA ARG A 106 0.69 -4.88 -8.09
C ARG A 106 1.31 -5.52 -9.32
N HIS A 107 0.53 -5.55 -10.38
CA HIS A 107 1.03 -5.96 -11.69
C HIS A 107 0.16 -5.33 -12.75
N TYR A 108 0.75 -5.15 -13.93
CA TYR A 108 0.00 -4.76 -15.10
C TYR A 108 -0.44 -5.99 -15.85
N ILE A 109 -1.30 -5.82 -16.83
CA ILE A 109 -1.59 -6.89 -17.77
C ILE A 109 -0.33 -7.08 -18.59
N VAL A 110 0.37 -8.18 -18.36
CA VAL A 110 1.63 -8.51 -18.99
C VAL A 110 1.52 -9.88 -19.68
N SER A 111 2.58 -10.26 -20.41
CA SER A 111 2.61 -11.56 -21.06
C SER A 111 2.57 -12.67 -20.02
N ASP A 112 2.10 -13.86 -20.44
CA ASP A 112 2.05 -15.01 -19.55
C ASP A 112 3.43 -15.38 -19.01
N ALA A 113 4.46 -15.22 -19.82
CA ALA A 113 5.83 -15.46 -19.38
C ALA A 113 6.22 -14.60 -18.19
N THR A 114 5.85 -13.31 -18.22
CA THR A 114 6.14 -12.40 -17.10
C THR A 114 5.35 -12.79 -15.86
N LYS A 115 4.09 -13.19 -16.02
CA LYS A 115 3.28 -13.64 -14.89
C LYS A 115 3.86 -14.88 -14.23
N ILE A 116 4.30 -15.84 -15.03
CA ILE A 116 4.92 -17.07 -14.52
C ILE A 116 6.19 -16.71 -13.74
N LYS A 117 7.01 -15.82 -14.28
CA LYS A 117 8.23 -15.40 -13.62
C LYS A 117 7.97 -14.75 -12.27
N LEU A 118 6.94 -13.91 -12.18
CA LEU A 118 6.57 -13.29 -10.91
C LEU A 118 6.10 -14.33 -9.91
N SER A 119 5.31 -15.30 -10.35
CA SER A 119 4.86 -16.38 -9.49
C SER A 119 6.02 -17.19 -8.94
N GLU A 120 7.00 -17.50 -9.78
CA GLU A 120 8.19 -18.22 -9.35
C GLU A 120 8.98 -17.45 -8.30
N SER A 121 9.07 -16.13 -8.46
CA SER A 121 9.73 -15.28 -7.48
C SER A 121 9.07 -15.38 -6.10
N HIS A 122 7.76 -15.55 -6.07
CA HIS A 122 7.03 -15.65 -4.82
C HIS A 122 7.19 -17.01 -4.13
N LYS A 123 7.59 -18.00 -4.87
CA LYS A 123 7.81 -19.34 -4.31
C LYS A 123 9.18 -19.51 -3.70
N GLY A 124 10.11 -18.69 -4.12
CA GLY A 124 11.52 -18.79 -3.71
C GLY A 124 11.81 -18.33 -2.30
#